data_dea8ab114217d698aceea30a5fd9d884
#
_entry.id   dea8ab114217d698aceea30a5fd9d884
#
_cell.length_a   1.000
_cell.length_b   1.000
_cell.length_c   1.000
_cell.angle_alpha   90.00
_cell.angle_beta   90.00
_cell.angle_gamma   90.00
#
_symmetry.space_group_name_H-M   'P 1'
#
loop_
_entity.id
_entity.type
_entity.pdbx_description
1 polymer ?
#
loop_
_entity_poly.entity_id
_entity_poly.type
_entity_poly.pdbx_seq_one_letter_code
_entity_poly.pdbx_strand_id
1 'polypeptide(L)'
;MEETLASPKMEEIDLINNLEKISSEIPNRVLKLEGFILKDNHKEQLEILIFRGYSSSTTHPIEIDSEKKVIALTYTIKNFKLYKAPLSETEENFIRENSNSVFFLNQKNWI
;
A
#
# COMPACT_ATOMS: atom_id res chain seq x y z
N MET A 1 1.07 15.63 25.36
CA MET A 1 0.96 15.20 24.88
C MET A 1 1.08 14.91 24.50
N GLU A 2 1.03 14.77 24.15
CA GLU A 2 0.97 14.19 23.51
C GLU A 2 1.02 13.80 22.98
N GLU A 3 1.14 13.89 23.15
CA GLU A 3 1.04 13.31 22.46
C GLU A 3 1.07 13.04 21.82
N THR A 4 1.42 13.27 22.14
CA THR A 4 1.32 12.96 21.50
C THR A 4 1.35 12.71 20.95
N LEU A 5 1.34 12.87 21.30
CA LEU A 5 1.28 12.48 20.69
C LEU A 5 1.64 12.73 19.68
N ALA A 6 2.33 12.69 19.96
CA ALA A 6 2.85 12.64 18.65
C ALA A 6 1.75 12.32 17.69
N SER A 7 1.77 12.89 16.50
CA SER A 7 0.76 12.48 15.60
C SER A 7 0.92 10.98 15.40
N PRO A 8 -0.13 10.25 15.60
CA PRO A 8 -0.06 8.82 15.45
C PRO A 8 0.29 8.48 14.04
N LYS A 9 1.21 7.56 13.90
CA LYS A 9 1.44 6.99 12.59
C LYS A 9 0.21 6.19 12.23
N MET A 10 -0.25 6.36 11.03
CA MET A 10 -1.28 5.49 10.52
C MET A 10 -0.72 4.10 10.41
N GLU A 11 -1.41 3.13 10.96
CA GLU A 11 -0.96 1.75 10.86
C GLU A 11 -1.09 1.28 9.43
N GLU A 12 -0.24 0.33 9.04
CA GLU A 12 -0.22 -0.12 7.66
C GLU A 12 -1.57 -0.66 7.22
N ILE A 13 -2.28 -1.34 8.12
CA ILE A 13 -3.58 -1.89 7.74
C ILE A 13 -4.59 -0.78 7.46
N ASP A 14 -4.55 0.30 8.24
CA ASP A 14 -5.45 1.42 8.02
C ASP A 14 -5.10 2.15 6.76
N LEU A 15 -3.81 2.28 6.48
CA LEU A 15 -3.35 2.89 5.25
C LEU A 15 -3.88 2.14 4.05
N ILE A 16 -3.75 0.81 4.05
CA ILE A 16 -4.20 -0.01 2.95
C ILE A 16 -5.71 0.11 2.78
N ASN A 17 -6.46 0.10 3.88
CA ASN A 17 -7.91 0.23 3.81
C ASN A 17 -8.33 1.54 3.15
N ASN A 18 -7.65 2.62 3.51
CA ASN A 18 -7.96 3.92 2.92
C ASN A 18 -7.58 3.98 1.44
N LEU A 19 -6.46 3.37 1.09
CA LEU A 19 -6.05 3.34 -0.30
C LEU A 19 -6.99 2.48 -1.14
N GLU A 20 -7.51 1.40 -0.57
CA GLU A 20 -8.49 0.57 -1.25
C GLU A 20 -9.75 1.38 -1.58
N LYS A 21 -10.20 2.19 -0.64
CA LYS A 21 -11.35 3.04 -0.86
C LYS A 21 -11.15 3.96 -2.05
N ILE A 22 -10.00 4.62 -2.09
CA ILE A 22 -9.70 5.55 -3.18
C ILE A 22 -9.63 4.78 -4.49
N SER A 23 -8.98 3.63 -4.49
CA SER A 23 -8.80 2.85 -5.71
C SER A 23 -10.15 2.38 -6.27
N SER A 24 -11.12 2.15 -5.41
CA SER A 24 -12.44 1.71 -5.87
C SER A 24 -13.13 2.79 -6.69
N GLU A 25 -12.76 4.05 -6.47
CA GLU A 25 -13.35 5.16 -7.20
C GLU A 25 -12.55 5.56 -8.42
N ILE A 26 -11.36 4.97 -8.59
CA ILE A 26 -10.52 5.26 -9.76
C ILE A 26 -10.09 3.92 -10.36
N PRO A 27 -11.00 3.23 -11.03
CA PRO A 27 -10.78 1.83 -11.43
C PRO A 27 -9.74 1.61 -12.52
N ASN A 28 -9.24 2.67 -13.14
CA ASN A 28 -8.22 2.51 -14.15
C ASN A 28 -6.82 2.84 -13.63
N ARG A 29 -6.63 2.77 -12.33
CA ARG A 29 -5.33 2.99 -11.72
C ARG A 29 -4.95 1.80 -10.87
N VAL A 30 -3.67 1.47 -10.87
CA VAL A 30 -3.10 0.42 -10.02
C VAL A 30 -2.04 1.07 -9.15
N LEU A 31 -2.12 0.84 -7.86
CA LEU A 31 -1.11 1.35 -6.94
C LEU A 31 -0.28 0.17 -6.45
N LYS A 32 1.04 0.27 -6.64
CA LYS A 32 1.97 -0.76 -6.19
C LYS A 32 2.67 -0.25 -4.94
N LEU A 33 2.59 -1.00 -3.87
CA LEU A 33 3.25 -0.70 -2.61
C LEU A 33 4.46 -1.60 -2.48
N GLU A 34 5.61 -1.02 -2.22
CA GLU A 34 6.85 -1.76 -2.07
C GLU A 34 7.40 -1.55 -0.68
N GLY A 35 7.85 -2.61 -0.06
CA GLY A 35 8.40 -2.54 1.27
C GLY A 35 9.07 -3.83 1.67
N PHE A 36 8.97 -4.17 2.95
CA PHE A 36 9.57 -5.41 3.42
C PHE A 36 8.79 -5.97 4.60
N ILE A 37 8.98 -7.26 4.82
CA ILE A 37 8.43 -7.98 5.95
C ILE A 37 9.60 -8.43 6.80
N LEU A 38 9.43 -8.30 8.13
CA LEU A 38 10.39 -8.86 9.07
C LEU A 38 9.89 -10.22 9.50
N LYS A 39 10.69 -11.24 9.22
CA LYS A 39 10.34 -12.60 9.55
C LYS A 39 11.59 -13.28 10.07
N ASP A 40 11.53 -13.75 11.32
CA ASP A 40 12.65 -14.45 11.94
C ASP A 40 13.96 -13.69 11.80
N ASN A 41 13.90 -12.37 12.03
CA ASN A 41 15.04 -11.47 11.95
C ASN A 41 15.59 -11.29 10.54
N HIS A 42 14.81 -11.68 9.53
CA HIS A 42 15.16 -11.44 8.14
C HIS A 42 14.23 -10.42 7.53
N LYS A 43 14.77 -9.58 6.66
CA LYS A 43 13.96 -8.70 5.85
C LYS A 43 13.70 -9.37 4.51
N GLU A 44 12.44 -9.48 4.15
CA GLU A 44 12.07 -10.04 2.85
C GLU A 44 11.28 -8.99 2.10
N GLN A 45 11.53 -8.90 0.81
CA GLN A 45 10.84 -7.92 -0.02
C GLN A 45 9.36 -8.19 -0.06
N LEU A 46 8.58 -7.11 0.02
CA LEU A 46 7.14 -7.20 -0.01
C LEU A 46 6.61 -6.31 -1.13
N GLU A 47 5.66 -6.82 -1.89
CA GLU A 47 4.98 -6.03 -2.89
C GLU A 47 3.49 -6.28 -2.78
N ILE A 48 2.71 -5.19 -2.72
CA ILE A 48 1.26 -5.26 -2.65
C ILE A 48 0.70 -4.43 -3.79
N LEU A 49 -0.31 -4.96 -4.45
CA LEU A 49 -1.02 -4.24 -5.50
C LEU A 49 -2.42 -3.89 -5.03
N ILE A 50 -2.82 -2.65 -5.25
CA ILE A 50 -4.17 -2.18 -4.92
C ILE A 50 -4.84 -1.77 -6.20
N PHE A 51 -5.97 -2.42 -6.51
CA PHE A 51 -6.67 -2.23 -7.75
C PHE A 51 -8.16 -2.45 -7.55
N ARG A 52 -8.95 -1.48 -7.97
CA ARG A 52 -10.42 -1.56 -7.94
C ARG A 52 -10.96 -1.92 -6.56
N GLY A 53 -10.34 -1.37 -5.52
CA GLY A 53 -10.79 -1.56 -4.16
C GLY A 53 -10.25 -2.78 -3.45
N TYR A 54 -9.39 -3.55 -4.11
CA TYR A 54 -8.84 -4.77 -3.54
C TYR A 54 -7.33 -4.73 -3.50
N SER A 55 -6.79 -5.36 -2.47
CA SER A 55 -5.35 -5.47 -2.29
C SER A 55 -4.93 -6.93 -2.42
N SER A 56 -3.77 -7.15 -3.01
CA SER A 56 -3.21 -8.48 -3.10
C SER A 56 -1.71 -8.39 -2.98
N SER A 57 -1.12 -9.36 -2.31
CA SER A 57 0.33 -9.44 -2.20
C SER A 57 0.86 -10.33 -3.32
N THR A 58 1.87 -9.87 -4.02
CA THR A 58 2.47 -10.65 -5.08
C THR A 58 3.64 -11.48 -4.60
N THR A 59 4.13 -11.20 -3.39
CA THR A 59 5.33 -11.85 -2.88
C THR A 59 5.06 -12.81 -1.72
N HIS A 60 4.09 -12.47 -0.87
CA HIS A 60 3.81 -13.26 0.33
C HIS A 60 2.32 -13.44 0.51
N PRO A 61 1.87 -14.59 0.98
CA PRO A 61 0.45 -14.79 1.25
C PRO A 61 0.06 -14.11 2.56
N ILE A 62 -0.05 -12.80 2.51
CA ILE A 62 -0.42 -12.01 3.67
C ILE A 62 -1.91 -11.80 3.66
N GLU A 63 -2.49 -11.87 4.84
CA GLU A 63 -3.89 -11.55 4.99
C GLU A 63 -4.04 -10.07 5.23
N ILE A 64 -4.73 -9.39 4.33
CA ILE A 64 -4.97 -7.97 4.45
C ILE A 64 -6.46 -7.79 4.70
N ASP A 65 -6.86 -8.17 5.89
CA ASP A 65 -8.26 -8.10 6.27
C ASP A 65 -8.34 -7.32 7.57
N SER A 66 -8.98 -6.16 7.52
CA SER A 66 -9.05 -5.28 8.67
C SER A 66 -9.80 -5.90 9.83
N GLU A 67 -10.68 -6.85 9.57
CA GLU A 67 -11.45 -7.46 10.64
C GLU A 67 -10.60 -8.38 11.50
N LYS A 68 -9.59 -8.98 10.93
CA LYS A 68 -8.75 -9.90 11.67
C LYS A 68 -7.69 -9.21 12.47
N LYS A 69 -7.17 -8.13 11.96
CA LYS A 69 -6.16 -7.31 12.63
C LYS A 69 -4.97 -8.09 13.15
N VAL A 70 -4.95 -9.37 12.92
CA VAL A 70 -3.86 -10.21 13.37
C VAL A 70 -2.96 -10.38 12.18
N ILE A 71 -2.01 -9.50 12.11
CA ILE A 71 -0.99 -9.65 11.11
C ILE A 71 0.14 -10.33 11.81
N ALA A 72 0.27 -11.61 11.54
CA ALA A 72 1.31 -12.40 12.17
C ALA A 72 2.68 -11.89 11.83
N LEU A 73 2.77 -11.14 10.74
CA LEU A 73 4.04 -10.61 10.27
C LEU A 73 4.02 -9.10 10.33
N THR A 74 5.13 -8.53 10.76
CA THR A 74 5.30 -7.08 10.77
C THR A 74 5.81 -6.66 9.40
N TYR A 75 5.15 -5.70 8.77
CA TYR A 75 5.61 -5.23 7.48
C TYR A 75 5.67 -3.71 7.46
N THR A 76 6.49 -3.20 6.56
CA THR A 76 6.70 -1.76 6.41
C THR A 76 6.63 -1.42 4.94
N ILE A 77 5.86 -0.40 4.60
CA ILE A 77 5.77 0.09 3.24
C ILE A 77 6.73 1.26 3.07
N LYS A 78 7.57 1.19 2.06
CA LYS A 78 8.61 2.18 1.83
C LYS A 78 8.36 3.06 0.62
N ASN A 79 7.62 2.57 -0.37
CA ASN A 79 7.45 3.30 -1.60
C ASN A 79 6.13 2.96 -2.25
N PHE A 80 5.61 3.89 -3.02
CA PHE A 80 4.33 3.76 -3.69
C PHE A 80 4.52 4.15 -5.14
N LYS A 81 4.07 3.31 -6.06
CA LYS A 81 4.13 3.59 -7.49
C LYS A 81 2.75 3.48 -8.10
N LEU A 82 2.37 4.51 -8.84
CA LEU A 82 1.05 4.56 -9.45
C LEU A 82 1.17 4.26 -10.93
N TYR A 83 0.29 3.40 -11.41
CA TYR A 83 0.25 3.00 -12.81
C TYR A 83 -1.15 3.15 -13.37
N LYS A 84 -1.23 3.34 -14.67
CA LYS A 84 -2.48 3.25 -15.39
C LYS A 84 -2.72 1.78 -15.68
N ALA A 85 -3.95 1.32 -15.46
CA ALA A 85 -4.27 -0.09 -15.71
C ALA A 85 -4.32 -0.36 -17.22
N PRO A 86 -3.94 -1.54 -17.65
CA PRO A 86 -3.45 -2.66 -16.85
C PRO A 86 -1.99 -2.50 -16.50
N LEU A 87 -1.59 -3.13 -15.40
CA LEU A 87 -0.20 -3.10 -14.99
C LEU A 87 0.65 -3.88 -15.98
N SER A 88 1.73 -3.27 -16.42
CA SER A 88 2.61 -3.86 -17.43
C SER A 88 3.98 -4.13 -16.82
N GLU A 89 4.61 -5.22 -17.27
CA GLU A 89 5.95 -5.54 -16.81
C GLU A 89 6.99 -4.55 -17.32
N THR A 90 6.65 -3.83 -18.37
CA THR A 90 7.60 -2.90 -18.99
C THR A 90 7.52 -1.50 -18.43
N GLU A 91 6.70 -1.28 -17.41
CA GLU A 91 6.53 0.05 -16.81
C GLU A 91 5.99 1.09 -17.79
N GLU A 92 5.39 0.65 -18.88
CA GLU A 92 4.86 1.58 -19.87
C GLU A 92 3.76 2.46 -19.32
N ASN A 93 3.04 1.94 -18.33
CA ASN A 93 1.89 2.63 -17.78
C ASN A 93 2.20 3.36 -16.49
N PHE A 94 3.47 3.53 -16.19
CA PHE A 94 3.90 4.22 -14.97
C PHE A 94 3.48 5.68 -15.00
N ILE A 95 2.92 6.17 -13.90
CA ILE A 95 2.47 7.55 -13.80
C ILE A 95 3.36 8.35 -12.86
N ARG A 96 3.51 7.89 -11.63
CA ARG A 96 4.30 8.62 -10.64
C ARG A 96 4.62 7.72 -9.46
N GLU A 97 5.56 8.17 -8.64
CA GLU A 97 5.88 7.45 -7.42
C GLU A 97 6.16 8.44 -6.30
N ASN A 98 6.02 7.97 -5.08
CA ASN A 98 6.30 8.79 -3.92
C ASN A 98 6.54 7.85 -2.74
N SER A 99 7.47 8.21 -1.87
CA SER A 99 7.77 7.39 -0.70
C SER A 99 6.96 7.80 0.53
N ASN A 100 6.21 8.88 0.44
CA ASN A 100 5.42 9.37 1.56
C ASN A 100 4.05 8.70 1.55
N SER A 101 3.71 8.00 2.63
CA SER A 101 2.46 7.27 2.71
C SER A 101 1.23 8.17 2.59
N VAL A 102 1.36 9.44 2.94
CA VAL A 102 0.23 10.36 2.91
C VAL A 102 -0.07 10.85 1.49
N PHE A 103 0.92 10.78 0.61
CA PHE A 103 0.79 11.35 -0.73
C PHE A 103 -0.43 10.78 -1.47
N PHE A 104 -0.57 9.46 -1.46
CA PHE A 104 -1.64 8.81 -2.21
C PHE A 104 -2.94 8.70 -1.41
N LEU A 105 -2.97 9.24 -0.20
CA LEU A 105 -4.24 9.39 0.50
C LEU A 105 -5.04 10.56 -0.04
N ASN A 106 -4.44 11.35 -0.89
CA ASN A 106 -5.13 12.42 -1.60
C ASN A 106 -5.51 11.88 -2.98
N GLN A 107 -6.81 11.76 -3.22
CA GLN A 107 -7.31 11.18 -4.46
C GLN A 107 -6.78 11.89 -5.71
N LYS A 108 -6.51 13.18 -5.59
CA LYS A 108 -6.01 13.96 -6.73
C LYS A 108 -4.66 13.47 -7.21
N ASN A 109 -3.91 12.81 -6.36
CA ASN A 109 -2.59 12.33 -6.73
C ASN A 109 -2.64 11.02 -7.52
N TRP A 110 -3.83 10.47 -7.70
CA TRP A 110 -4.04 9.27 -8.50
C TRP A 110 -4.38 9.57 -9.97
N ILE A 111 -4.49 10.84 -10.31
CA ILE A 111 -4.94 11.23 -11.66
C ILE A 111 -3.78 11.51 -12.59
#